data_486cf5df14f25e9584edff5148ff118a
#
_entry.id   486cf5df14f25e9584edff5148ff118a
#
_cell.length_a   1.000
_cell.length_b   1.000
_cell.length_c   1.000
_cell.angle_alpha   90.00
_cell.angle_beta   90.00
_cell.angle_gamma   90.00
#
_symmetry.space_group_name_H-M   'P 1'
#
loop_
_entity.id
_entity.type
_entity.pdbx_description
1 polymer ?
#
loop_
_entity_poly.entity_id
_entity_poly.type
_entity_poly.pdbx_seq_one_letter_code
_entity_poly.pdbx_strand_id
1 'polypeptide(L)'
;MSDRLSSLTHRDAPWAGLRVLVTGLGVSGFAAADALLERGAHVLVVDGAQPSGVLAERARILDILGAELAFGPDAVARLPGTPLDLVVTSPGWRPDQSLLAEAAATGIPVWGEVELAWRMRPEHGAAPWLTVTGTNGKTTTVQMLTSILRAAGLRA
;
A
#
# COMPACT_ATOMS: atom_id res chain seq x y z
N MET A 1 -7.89 -17.08 9.83
CA MET A 1 -7.10 -16.04 9.14
C MET A 1 -7.82 -14.69 9.10
N SER A 2 -9.12 -14.66 8.95
CA SER A 2 -9.92 -13.39 8.91
C SER A 2 -9.83 -12.55 10.19
N ASP A 3 -9.63 -13.15 11.34
CA ASP A 3 -9.65 -12.48 12.65
C ASP A 3 -8.44 -11.56 12.89
N ARG A 4 -7.25 -11.96 12.44
CA ARG A 4 -6.03 -11.15 12.60
C ARG A 4 -6.07 -9.85 11.80
N LEU A 5 -6.56 -9.88 10.56
CA LEU A 5 -6.64 -8.67 9.72
C LEU A 5 -7.73 -7.70 10.20
N SER A 6 -8.78 -8.20 10.85
CA SER A 6 -9.83 -7.36 11.44
C SER A 6 -9.33 -6.53 12.63
N SER A 7 -8.30 -7.01 13.34
CA SER A 7 -7.67 -6.28 14.45
C SER A 7 -6.72 -5.16 14.00
N LEU A 8 -6.34 -5.12 12.71
CA LEU A 8 -5.46 -4.10 12.15
C LEU A 8 -6.22 -2.79 11.90
N THR A 9 -6.55 -2.06 12.94
CA THR A 9 -7.37 -0.85 12.88
C THR A 9 -6.59 0.45 13.07
N HIS A 10 -5.34 0.35 13.52
CA HIS A 10 -4.43 1.48 13.75
C HIS A 10 -2.97 1.06 13.55
N ARG A 11 -2.07 2.02 13.45
CA ARG A 11 -0.64 1.75 13.13
C ARG A 11 0.10 0.93 14.19
N ASP A 12 -0.36 0.93 15.43
CA ASP A 12 0.26 0.19 16.54
C ASP A 12 -0.41 -1.17 16.78
N ALA A 13 -1.29 -1.60 15.88
CA ALA A 13 -1.88 -2.93 15.85
C ALA A 13 -0.81 -4.00 15.52
N PRO A 14 -1.09 -5.31 15.68
CA PRO A 14 -0.10 -6.37 15.53
C PRO A 14 0.26 -6.68 14.07
N TRP A 15 0.90 -5.74 13.38
CA TRP A 15 1.40 -5.86 12.00
C TRP A 15 2.59 -6.80 11.88
N ALA A 16 3.39 -6.94 12.95
CA ALA A 16 4.63 -7.69 12.93
C ALA A 16 4.42 -9.16 12.53
N GLY A 17 5.27 -9.64 11.61
CA GLY A 17 5.23 -11.01 11.10
C GLY A 17 4.09 -11.31 10.11
N LEU A 18 3.30 -10.31 9.68
CA LEU A 18 2.41 -10.45 8.52
C LEU A 18 3.24 -10.62 7.25
N ARG A 19 2.81 -11.52 6.37
CA ARG A 19 3.40 -11.69 5.03
C ARG A 19 2.55 -10.94 4.02
N VAL A 20 3.08 -9.85 3.52
CA VAL A 20 2.34 -8.91 2.67
C VAL A 20 2.99 -8.81 1.31
N LEU A 21 2.20 -9.05 0.27
CA LEU A 21 2.58 -8.75 -1.11
C LEU A 21 2.17 -7.33 -1.45
N VAL A 22 3.10 -6.51 -1.90
CA VAL A 22 2.83 -5.16 -2.40
C VAL A 22 3.01 -5.13 -3.91
N THR A 23 1.99 -4.71 -4.65
CA THR A 23 2.04 -4.64 -6.10
C THR A 23 2.38 -3.24 -6.59
N GLY A 24 3.45 -3.15 -7.39
CA GLY A 24 3.98 -1.90 -7.97
C GLY A 24 4.97 -1.17 -7.08
N LEU A 25 6.04 -0.64 -7.71
CA LEU A 25 7.11 0.11 -7.06
C LEU A 25 6.95 1.63 -7.23
N GLY A 26 5.77 2.08 -7.66
CA GLY A 26 5.43 3.49 -7.77
C GLY A 26 5.43 4.20 -6.41
N VAL A 27 4.92 5.44 -6.38
CA VAL A 27 4.85 6.25 -5.14
C VAL A 27 4.07 5.52 -4.05
N SER A 28 2.89 5.02 -4.38
CA SER A 28 1.99 4.33 -3.46
C SER A 28 2.57 3.01 -2.94
N GLY A 29 3.09 2.18 -3.84
CA GLY A 29 3.66 0.89 -3.46
C GLY A 29 4.91 1.03 -2.60
N PHE A 30 5.77 1.99 -2.90
CA PHE A 30 6.93 2.32 -2.06
C PHE A 30 6.49 2.73 -0.66
N ALA A 31 5.56 3.69 -0.53
CA ALA A 31 5.08 4.15 0.76
C ALA A 31 4.36 3.04 1.56
N ALA A 32 3.60 2.18 0.88
CA ALA A 32 2.95 1.04 1.51
C ALA A 32 3.97 0.02 2.05
N ALA A 33 4.99 -0.33 1.25
CA ALA A 33 6.05 -1.25 1.64
C ALA A 33 6.84 -0.71 2.83
N ASP A 34 7.26 0.55 2.78
CA ASP A 34 7.99 1.25 3.84
C ASP A 34 7.20 1.23 5.16
N ALA A 35 5.93 1.65 5.14
CA ALA A 35 5.07 1.65 6.32
C ALA A 35 4.87 0.26 6.94
N LEU A 36 4.78 -0.78 6.12
CA LEU A 36 4.64 -2.17 6.57
C LEU A 36 5.94 -2.72 7.18
N LEU A 37 7.09 -2.42 6.55
CA LEU A 37 8.41 -2.81 7.06
C LEU A 37 8.70 -2.16 8.42
N GLU A 38 8.39 -0.86 8.57
CA GLU A 38 8.49 -0.16 9.86
C GLU A 38 7.70 -0.84 10.98
N ARG A 39 6.64 -1.57 10.65
CA ARG A 39 5.77 -2.29 11.60
C ARG A 39 6.16 -3.77 11.75
N GLY A 40 7.28 -4.19 11.16
CA GLY A 40 7.82 -5.54 11.28
C GLY A 40 7.08 -6.59 10.44
N ALA A 41 6.36 -6.18 9.40
CA ALA A 41 5.80 -7.10 8.42
C ALA A 41 6.91 -7.63 7.49
N HIS A 42 6.74 -8.84 6.97
CA HIS A 42 7.54 -9.38 5.88
C HIS A 42 6.90 -8.92 4.56
N VAL A 43 7.64 -8.16 3.79
CA VAL A 43 7.13 -7.52 2.57
C VAL A 43 7.83 -8.06 1.34
N LEU A 44 7.04 -8.57 0.38
CA LEU A 44 7.47 -8.83 -0.98
C LEU A 44 6.88 -7.76 -1.90
N VAL A 45 7.73 -7.04 -2.62
CA VAL A 45 7.29 -6.06 -3.63
C VAL A 45 7.45 -6.65 -5.02
N VAL A 46 6.40 -6.60 -5.82
CA VAL A 46 6.42 -7.06 -7.21
C VAL A 46 6.09 -5.95 -8.19
N ASP A 47 6.79 -5.89 -9.31
CA ASP A 47 6.47 -4.99 -10.42
C ASP A 47 6.75 -5.69 -11.76
N GLY A 48 5.90 -5.44 -12.77
CA GLY A 48 6.04 -6.03 -14.10
C GLY A 48 7.21 -5.51 -14.92
N ALA A 49 7.80 -4.40 -14.52
CA ALA A 49 8.95 -3.79 -15.18
C ALA A 49 10.22 -3.89 -14.33
N GLN A 50 11.37 -3.95 -14.98
CA GLN A 50 12.65 -3.79 -14.30
C GLN A 50 12.79 -2.34 -13.83
N PRO A 51 13.16 -2.08 -12.57
CA PRO A 51 13.27 -0.73 -12.06
C PRO A 51 14.46 0.01 -12.70
N SER A 52 14.23 1.27 -13.03
CA SER A 52 15.27 2.18 -13.56
C SER A 52 15.10 3.58 -12.98
N GLY A 53 16.16 4.37 -12.98
CA GLY A 53 16.11 5.74 -12.47
C GLY A 53 15.60 5.80 -11.02
N VAL A 54 14.59 6.61 -10.77
CA VAL A 54 13.97 6.80 -9.43
C VAL A 54 13.40 5.48 -8.87
N LEU A 55 12.89 4.60 -9.71
CA LEU A 55 12.38 3.29 -9.25
C LEU A 55 13.52 2.37 -8.79
N ALA A 56 14.67 2.41 -9.44
CA ALA A 56 15.84 1.65 -8.99
C ALA A 56 16.33 2.11 -7.60
N GLU A 57 16.30 3.41 -7.34
CA GLU A 57 16.63 3.97 -6.02
C GLU A 57 15.62 3.51 -4.95
N ARG A 58 14.33 3.54 -5.25
CA ARG A 58 13.29 3.02 -4.36
C ARG A 58 13.47 1.53 -4.08
N ALA A 59 13.75 0.72 -5.10
CA ALA A 59 14.04 -0.70 -4.94
C ALA A 59 15.19 -0.92 -3.97
N ARG A 60 16.30 -0.20 -4.16
CA ARG A 60 17.48 -0.26 -3.30
C ARG A 60 17.16 0.12 -1.84
N ILE A 61 16.37 1.16 -1.62
CA ILE A 61 15.96 1.56 -0.27
C ILE A 61 15.17 0.45 0.39
N LEU A 62 14.17 -0.12 -0.30
CA LEU A 62 13.34 -1.18 0.24
C LEU A 62 14.13 -2.47 0.51
N ASP A 63 15.09 -2.81 -0.34
CA ASP A 63 16.02 -3.95 -0.14
C ASP A 63 16.83 -3.76 1.14
N ILE A 64 17.41 -2.57 1.35
CA ILE A 64 18.14 -2.22 2.59
C ILE A 64 17.23 -2.31 3.82
N LEU A 65 15.97 -1.95 3.70
CA LEU A 65 14.96 -2.05 4.78
C LEU A 65 14.46 -3.48 5.00
N GLY A 66 14.87 -4.44 4.18
CA GLY A 66 14.56 -5.86 4.33
C GLY A 66 13.35 -6.36 3.53
N ALA A 67 12.91 -5.62 2.52
CA ALA A 67 11.91 -6.14 1.58
C ALA A 67 12.51 -7.18 0.64
N GLU A 68 11.73 -8.21 0.32
CA GLU A 68 11.99 -9.04 -0.85
C GLU A 68 11.47 -8.32 -2.10
N LEU A 69 12.20 -8.42 -3.22
CA LEU A 69 11.87 -7.72 -4.45
C LEU A 69 11.85 -8.71 -5.63
N ALA A 70 10.80 -8.66 -6.44
CA ALA A 70 10.72 -9.43 -7.67
C ALA A 70 10.18 -8.57 -8.82
N PHE A 71 10.90 -8.56 -9.94
CA PHE A 71 10.62 -7.70 -11.08
C PHE A 71 10.53 -8.48 -12.39
N GLY A 72 9.73 -7.96 -13.30
CA GLY A 72 9.53 -8.52 -14.62
C GLY A 72 8.19 -9.24 -14.77
N PRO A 73 7.86 -9.67 -15.99
CA PRO A 73 6.54 -10.24 -16.29
C PRO A 73 6.19 -11.47 -15.44
N ASP A 74 7.16 -12.32 -15.15
CA ASP A 74 6.94 -13.54 -14.36
C ASP A 74 6.60 -13.23 -12.90
N ALA A 75 7.14 -12.15 -12.36
CA ALA A 75 6.90 -11.73 -10.97
C ALA A 75 5.45 -11.30 -10.72
N VAL A 76 4.74 -10.92 -11.77
CA VAL A 76 3.35 -10.42 -11.70
C VAL A 76 2.33 -11.37 -12.35
N ALA A 77 2.80 -12.49 -12.93
CA ALA A 77 1.95 -13.43 -13.63
C ALA A 77 1.04 -14.23 -12.68
N ARG A 78 1.50 -14.52 -11.48
CA ARG A 78 0.81 -15.32 -10.46
C ARG A 78 1.29 -14.97 -9.05
N LEU A 79 0.57 -15.44 -8.05
CA LEU A 79 1.00 -15.35 -6.65
C LEU A 79 2.32 -16.11 -6.42
N PRO A 80 3.18 -15.63 -5.50
CA PRO A 80 4.34 -16.40 -5.07
C PRO A 80 3.91 -17.71 -4.40
N GLY A 81 4.75 -18.73 -4.49
CA GLY A 81 4.47 -20.04 -3.85
C GLY A 81 4.53 -20.01 -2.31
N THR A 82 4.81 -18.88 -1.71
CA THR A 82 4.86 -18.69 -0.25
C THR A 82 3.51 -18.23 0.27
N PRO A 83 3.11 -18.64 1.50
CA PRO A 83 1.87 -18.15 2.11
C PRO A 83 1.85 -16.64 2.24
N LEU A 84 0.71 -16.03 1.94
CA LEU A 84 0.46 -14.60 2.11
C LEU A 84 -0.74 -14.39 3.04
N ASP A 85 -0.66 -13.35 3.85
CA ASP A 85 -1.77 -12.90 4.70
C ASP A 85 -2.59 -11.79 4.02
N LEU A 86 -1.95 -10.98 3.17
CA LEU A 86 -2.52 -9.78 2.57
C LEU A 86 -1.83 -9.42 1.25
N VAL A 87 -2.59 -8.91 0.31
CA VAL A 87 -2.08 -8.18 -0.86
C VAL A 87 -2.43 -6.71 -0.73
N VAL A 88 -1.46 -5.82 -0.89
CA VAL A 88 -1.68 -4.37 -1.00
C VAL A 88 -1.40 -3.93 -2.42
N THR A 89 -2.40 -3.35 -3.07
CA THR A 89 -2.31 -2.97 -4.47
C THR A 89 -2.24 -1.46 -4.69
N SER A 90 -1.42 -1.07 -5.66
CA SER A 90 -1.33 0.32 -6.14
C SER A 90 -2.49 0.66 -7.09
N PRO A 91 -2.90 1.95 -7.21
CA PRO A 91 -4.06 2.37 -8.02
C PRO A 91 -3.94 2.07 -9.52
N GLY A 92 -2.72 1.91 -10.04
CA GLY A 92 -2.47 1.57 -11.43
C GLY A 92 -2.75 0.11 -11.80
N TRP A 93 -2.98 -0.75 -10.81
CA TRP A 93 -3.25 -2.16 -11.01
C TRP A 93 -4.75 -2.38 -11.21
N ARG A 94 -5.10 -3.09 -12.27
CA ARG A 94 -6.50 -3.41 -12.56
C ARG A 94 -6.91 -4.65 -11.76
N PRO A 95 -8.15 -4.70 -11.24
CA PRO A 95 -8.63 -5.84 -10.44
C PRO A 95 -8.62 -7.17 -11.19
N ASP A 96 -8.68 -7.13 -12.54
CA ASP A 96 -8.68 -8.30 -13.43
C ASP A 96 -7.27 -8.80 -13.80
N GLN A 97 -6.21 -8.20 -13.29
CA GLN A 97 -4.86 -8.73 -13.45
C GLN A 97 -4.71 -10.08 -12.76
N SER A 98 -4.02 -11.01 -13.41
CA SER A 98 -3.92 -12.42 -13.02
C SER A 98 -3.58 -12.60 -11.55
N LEU A 99 -2.59 -11.89 -11.03
CA LEU A 99 -2.15 -11.97 -9.64
C LEU A 99 -3.25 -11.56 -8.65
N LEU A 100 -3.97 -10.46 -8.93
CA LEU A 100 -5.05 -9.98 -8.06
C LEU A 100 -6.29 -10.87 -8.15
N ALA A 101 -6.60 -11.38 -9.35
CA ALA A 101 -7.68 -12.34 -9.56
C ALA A 101 -7.40 -13.65 -8.81
N GLU A 102 -6.16 -14.14 -8.84
CA GLU A 102 -5.72 -15.32 -8.11
C GLU A 102 -5.81 -15.11 -6.60
N ALA A 103 -5.40 -13.94 -6.08
CA ALA A 103 -5.53 -13.60 -4.67
C ALA A 103 -6.99 -13.64 -4.22
N ALA A 104 -7.89 -13.03 -4.98
CA ALA A 104 -9.32 -13.07 -4.71
C ALA A 104 -9.89 -14.51 -4.74
N ALA A 105 -9.51 -15.31 -5.73
CA ALA A 105 -9.94 -16.70 -5.88
C ALA A 105 -9.46 -17.61 -4.74
N THR A 106 -8.29 -17.33 -4.19
CA THR A 106 -7.71 -18.07 -3.05
C THR A 106 -8.11 -17.51 -1.69
N GLY A 107 -8.94 -16.46 -1.66
CA GLY A 107 -9.44 -15.86 -0.42
C GLY A 107 -8.40 -15.02 0.33
N ILE A 108 -7.31 -14.61 -0.34
CA ILE A 108 -6.34 -13.67 0.23
C ILE A 108 -6.94 -12.26 0.09
N PRO A 109 -7.11 -11.50 1.18
CA PRO A 109 -7.62 -10.15 1.12
C PRO A 109 -6.73 -9.24 0.27
N VAL A 110 -7.36 -8.38 -0.52
CA VAL A 110 -6.67 -7.37 -1.34
C VAL A 110 -7.11 -6.00 -0.87
N TRP A 111 -6.17 -5.19 -0.38
CA TRP A 111 -6.42 -3.81 0.02
C TRP A 111 -5.78 -2.83 -0.97
N GLY A 112 -6.47 -1.74 -1.24
CA GLY A 112 -5.86 -0.58 -1.87
C GLY A 112 -5.00 0.20 -0.88
N GLU A 113 -4.13 1.07 -1.39
CA GLU A 113 -3.29 1.95 -0.57
C GLU A 113 -4.08 2.83 0.41
N VAL A 114 -5.27 3.28 0.00
CA VAL A 114 -6.15 4.11 0.84
C VAL A 114 -6.66 3.32 2.04
N GLU A 115 -7.03 2.06 1.86
CA GLU A 115 -7.42 1.16 2.97
C GLU A 115 -6.25 0.94 3.93
N LEU A 116 -5.05 0.67 3.42
CA LEU A 116 -3.86 0.53 4.24
C LEU A 116 -3.59 1.83 5.02
N ALA A 117 -3.60 2.98 4.36
CA ALA A 117 -3.37 4.27 4.99
C ALA A 117 -4.43 4.59 6.07
N TRP A 118 -5.70 4.23 5.82
CA TRP A 118 -6.76 4.36 6.81
C TRP A 118 -6.47 3.53 8.07
N ARG A 119 -5.97 2.31 7.91
CA ARG A 119 -5.61 1.40 9.01
C ARG A 119 -4.30 1.79 9.71
N MET A 120 -3.42 2.54 9.03
CA MET A 120 -2.16 3.05 9.60
C MET A 120 -2.30 4.36 10.37
N ARG A 121 -3.53 4.82 10.64
CA ARG A 121 -3.75 6.02 11.47
C ARG A 121 -3.38 5.76 12.94
N PRO A 122 -3.08 6.81 13.72
CA PRO A 122 -2.99 6.67 15.17
C PRO A 122 -4.27 6.08 15.76
N GLU A 123 -4.16 5.27 16.81
CA GLU A 123 -5.32 4.75 17.52
C GLU A 123 -6.14 5.88 18.13
N HIS A 124 -5.45 6.85 18.72
CA HIS A 124 -6.07 8.00 19.38
C HIS A 124 -5.61 9.31 18.74
N GLY A 125 -6.49 10.28 18.67
CA GLY A 125 -6.18 11.61 18.17
C GLY A 125 -5.86 11.65 16.66
N ALA A 126 -6.30 10.65 15.89
CA ALA A 126 -6.18 10.67 14.44
C ALA A 126 -6.89 11.88 13.85
N ALA A 127 -6.22 12.58 12.93
CA ALA A 127 -6.85 13.67 12.20
C ALA A 127 -8.06 13.18 11.40
N PRO A 128 -9.14 13.99 11.27
CA PRO A 128 -10.23 13.69 10.36
C PRO A 128 -9.75 13.54 8.92
N TRP A 129 -10.32 12.59 8.20
CA TRP A 129 -10.08 12.44 6.76
C TRP A 129 -11.17 13.18 5.99
N LEU A 130 -10.73 14.09 5.13
CA LEU A 130 -11.60 14.79 4.18
C LEU A 130 -11.29 14.24 2.79
N THR A 131 -12.25 13.55 2.19
CA THR A 131 -12.06 12.86 0.91
C THR A 131 -12.78 13.59 -0.21
N VAL A 132 -12.14 13.65 -1.39
CA VAL A 132 -12.70 14.25 -2.60
C VAL A 132 -12.73 13.21 -3.70
N THR A 133 -13.89 12.98 -4.27
CA THR A 133 -14.06 12.12 -5.45
C THR A 133 -14.65 12.91 -6.63
N GLY A 134 -14.46 12.40 -7.84
CA GLY A 134 -14.97 13.03 -9.06
C GLY A 134 -14.12 12.68 -10.28
N THR A 135 -14.63 12.90 -11.46
CA THR A 135 -13.91 12.68 -12.72
C THR A 135 -12.83 13.72 -12.96
N ASN A 136 -13.13 14.99 -12.66
CA ASN A 136 -12.23 16.14 -12.85
C ASN A 136 -12.17 17.01 -11.57
N GLY A 137 -11.16 17.87 -11.47
CA GLY A 137 -11.07 18.90 -10.43
C GLY A 137 -10.61 18.42 -9.05
N LYS A 138 -10.38 17.11 -8.83
CA LYS A 138 -9.99 16.56 -7.52
C LYS A 138 -8.76 17.26 -6.94
N THR A 139 -7.67 17.34 -7.69
CA THR A 139 -6.43 17.97 -7.24
C THR A 139 -6.64 19.44 -6.86
N THR A 140 -7.32 20.19 -7.70
CA THR A 140 -7.63 21.61 -7.45
C THR A 140 -8.47 21.78 -6.19
N THR A 141 -9.50 20.96 -6.01
CA THR A 141 -10.37 20.99 -4.83
C THR A 141 -9.59 20.66 -3.55
N VAL A 142 -8.72 19.65 -3.58
CA VAL A 142 -7.86 19.31 -2.44
C VAL A 142 -6.88 20.45 -2.11
N GLN A 143 -6.28 21.07 -3.11
CA GLN A 143 -5.38 22.21 -2.91
C GLN A 143 -6.11 23.43 -2.30
N MET A 144 -7.31 23.74 -2.80
CA MET A 144 -8.15 24.80 -2.23
C MET A 144 -8.52 24.51 -0.78
N LEU A 145 -8.99 23.28 -0.51
CA LEU A 145 -9.34 22.86 0.85
C LEU A 145 -8.14 22.94 1.79
N THR A 146 -6.97 22.46 1.36
CA THR A 146 -5.72 22.55 2.13
C THR A 146 -5.39 24.01 2.45
N SER A 147 -5.50 24.92 1.47
CA SER A 147 -5.24 26.34 1.66
C SER A 147 -6.20 26.98 2.66
N ILE A 148 -7.49 26.63 2.61
CA ILE A 148 -8.51 27.12 3.55
C ILE A 148 -8.21 26.64 4.98
N LEU A 149 -7.91 25.34 5.13
CA LEU A 149 -7.63 24.76 6.45
C LEU A 149 -6.36 25.39 7.07
N ARG A 150 -5.31 25.60 6.27
CA ARG A 150 -4.08 26.28 6.73
C ARG A 150 -4.34 27.73 7.10
N ALA A 151 -5.14 28.47 6.34
CA ALA A 151 -5.53 29.84 6.67
C ALA A 151 -6.36 29.91 7.98
N ALA A 152 -7.10 28.85 8.29
CA ALA A 152 -7.82 28.68 9.56
C ALA A 152 -6.91 28.21 10.73
N GLY A 153 -5.59 28.11 10.55
CA GLY A 153 -4.65 27.68 11.58
C GLY A 153 -4.57 26.17 11.80
N LEU A 154 -5.18 25.36 10.94
CA LEU A 154 -5.16 23.90 11.03
C LEU A 154 -3.96 23.33 10.27
N ARG A 155 -3.43 22.20 10.75
CA ARG A 155 -2.43 21.42 10.03
C ARG A 155 -3.13 20.53 9.01
N ALA A 156 -2.90 20.77 7.73
CA ALA A 156 -3.44 20.03 6.61
C ALA A 156 -2.39 19.86 5.49
#